data_370ffec76772e5adaf147fcd0047691d
#
_entry.id   370ffec76772e5adaf147fcd0047691d
#
_cell.length_a   1.000
_cell.length_b   1.000
_cell.length_c   1.000
_cell.angle_alpha   90.00
_cell.angle_beta   90.00
_cell.angle_gamma   90.00
#
_symmetry.space_group_name_H-M   'P 1'
#
loop_
_entity.id
_entity.type
_entity.pdbx_description
1 polymer ?
#
loop_
_entity_poly.entity_id
_entity_poly.type
_entity_poly.pdbx_seq_one_letter_code
_entity_poly.pdbx_strand_id
1 'polypeptide(L)'
;MEEPYILITDRKISSIQDILPLLEQIVQQGKKLVIIADDVEGEALSTLVVNKLRGTFQCVAVKAPGFGDKRKEMLKDIAILTGGYVISEEVGLDIKETTLDQLGRARQVKVQKENTIIIDGMGNLDEIQARIGQLRTQLENTTSEFDKEKYQERLAKLAGGVAVVEVGAATEIEMKEKKLRIEDALAATRAAVEEGIVPGGGATYIHALKDLNRFIDSSREQQDKYTKNDDVLNMFFGLTNNVYMSRQVNNDIYLYY
;
A
#
# COMPACT_ATOMS: atom_id res chain seq x y z
N MET A 1 -4.21 -16.35 2.16
CA MET A 1 -5.12 -17.32 1.48
C MET A 1 -4.34 -17.91 0.33
N GLU A 2 -4.34 -19.21 0.19
CA GLU A 2 -3.67 -19.91 -0.89
C GLU A 2 -4.66 -20.29 -1.97
N GLU A 3 -4.24 -20.11 -3.22
CA GLU A 3 -5.02 -20.36 -4.44
C GLU A 3 -6.45 -19.81 -4.43
N PRO A 4 -6.65 -18.53 -4.03
CA PRO A 4 -7.97 -17.95 -4.03
C PRO A 4 -8.43 -17.58 -5.45
N TYR A 5 -9.72 -17.57 -5.67
CA TYR A 5 -10.34 -16.78 -6.73
C TYR A 5 -10.42 -15.32 -6.29
N ILE A 6 -10.32 -14.40 -7.26
CA ILE A 6 -10.29 -12.96 -7.02
C ILE A 6 -11.38 -12.31 -7.85
N LEU A 7 -12.43 -11.83 -7.20
CA LEU A 7 -13.45 -10.98 -7.81
C LEU A 7 -12.96 -9.54 -7.79
N ILE A 8 -12.93 -8.90 -8.94
CA ILE A 8 -12.44 -7.53 -9.11
C ILE A 8 -13.58 -6.68 -9.68
N THR A 9 -14.03 -5.67 -8.94
CA THR A 9 -15.10 -4.77 -9.37
C THR A 9 -14.86 -3.33 -8.91
N ASP A 10 -15.33 -2.39 -9.68
CA ASP A 10 -15.36 -0.97 -9.33
C ASP A 10 -16.65 -0.55 -8.60
N ARG A 11 -17.56 -1.50 -8.39
CA ARG A 11 -18.86 -1.27 -7.73
C ARG A 11 -18.81 -1.50 -6.23
N LYS A 12 -19.81 -0.94 -5.56
CA LYS A 12 -20.13 -1.29 -4.17
C LYS A 12 -21.01 -2.54 -4.13
N ILE A 13 -20.73 -3.41 -3.19
CA ILE A 13 -21.51 -4.62 -2.93
C ILE A 13 -22.23 -4.44 -1.59
N SER A 14 -23.53 -4.12 -1.64
CA SER A 14 -24.36 -3.93 -0.44
C SER A 14 -25.37 -5.06 -0.23
N SER A 15 -25.85 -5.68 -1.33
CA SER A 15 -26.77 -6.81 -1.29
C SER A 15 -26.04 -8.12 -1.55
N ILE A 16 -26.32 -9.13 -0.73
CA ILE A 16 -25.79 -10.48 -0.93
C ILE A 16 -26.32 -11.13 -2.20
N GLN A 17 -27.53 -10.75 -2.62
CA GLN A 17 -28.20 -11.28 -3.81
C GLN A 17 -27.38 -11.02 -5.09
N ASP A 18 -26.61 -9.94 -5.12
CA ASP A 18 -25.81 -9.57 -6.29
C ASP A 18 -24.65 -10.53 -6.55
N ILE A 19 -24.13 -11.16 -5.49
CA ILE A 19 -22.99 -12.09 -5.57
C ILE A 19 -23.36 -13.53 -5.21
N LEU A 20 -24.62 -13.79 -4.86
CA LEU A 20 -25.06 -15.11 -4.41
C LEU A 20 -24.81 -16.23 -5.41
N PRO A 21 -25.11 -16.08 -6.72
CA PRO A 21 -24.85 -17.13 -7.70
C PRO A 21 -23.35 -17.50 -7.80
N LEU A 22 -22.49 -16.50 -7.66
CA LEU A 22 -21.04 -16.69 -7.67
C LEU A 22 -20.56 -17.40 -6.40
N LEU A 23 -21.08 -16.97 -5.22
CA LEU A 23 -20.73 -17.60 -3.94
C LEU A 23 -21.11 -19.07 -3.89
N GLU A 24 -22.29 -19.44 -4.41
CA GLU A 24 -22.75 -20.82 -4.48
C GLU A 24 -21.78 -21.69 -5.29
N GLN A 25 -21.34 -21.22 -6.45
CA GLN A 25 -20.36 -21.93 -7.29
C GLN A 25 -19.04 -22.14 -6.57
N ILE A 26 -18.54 -21.11 -5.86
CA ILE A 26 -17.26 -21.17 -5.14
C ILE A 26 -17.35 -22.09 -3.94
N VAL A 27 -18.46 -22.05 -3.19
CA VAL A 27 -18.70 -22.93 -2.03
C VAL A 27 -18.83 -24.40 -2.47
N GLN A 28 -19.55 -24.67 -3.56
CA GLN A 28 -19.68 -26.03 -4.11
C GLN A 28 -18.33 -26.63 -4.49
N GLN A 29 -17.38 -25.81 -4.96
CA GLN A 29 -16.04 -26.26 -5.29
C GLN A 29 -15.06 -26.26 -4.11
N GLY A 30 -15.50 -25.84 -2.92
CA GLY A 30 -14.65 -25.72 -1.74
C GLY A 30 -13.49 -24.72 -1.90
N LYS A 31 -13.65 -23.71 -2.76
CA LYS A 31 -12.61 -22.72 -3.08
C LYS A 31 -12.70 -21.50 -2.16
N LYS A 32 -11.66 -20.68 -2.18
CA LYS A 32 -11.54 -19.46 -1.39
C LYS A 32 -11.76 -18.24 -2.29
N LEU A 33 -12.33 -17.17 -1.74
CA LEU A 33 -12.62 -15.95 -2.49
C LEU A 33 -11.98 -14.73 -1.84
N VAL A 34 -11.31 -13.92 -2.65
CA VAL A 34 -10.94 -12.54 -2.33
C VAL A 34 -11.83 -11.63 -3.17
N ILE A 35 -12.47 -10.68 -2.53
CA ILE A 35 -13.30 -9.67 -3.18
C ILE A 35 -12.57 -8.34 -3.14
N ILE A 36 -12.26 -7.77 -4.29
CA ILE A 36 -11.72 -6.42 -4.43
C ILE A 36 -12.81 -5.56 -5.04
N ALA A 37 -13.42 -4.70 -4.22
CA ALA A 37 -14.57 -3.87 -4.60
C ALA A 37 -14.38 -2.42 -4.12
N ASP A 38 -15.14 -1.47 -4.66
CA ASP A 38 -15.15 -0.10 -4.14
C ASP A 38 -15.47 -0.09 -2.64
N ASP A 39 -16.52 -0.82 -2.25
CA ASP A 39 -16.84 -1.12 -0.86
C ASP A 39 -17.67 -2.41 -0.76
N VAL A 40 -17.62 -3.06 0.39
CA VAL A 40 -18.52 -4.15 0.75
C VAL A 40 -19.18 -3.79 2.07
N GLU A 41 -20.48 -3.55 2.04
CA GLU A 41 -21.21 -3.00 3.18
C GLU A 41 -22.57 -3.70 3.41
N GLY A 42 -23.26 -3.30 4.46
CA GLY A 42 -24.64 -3.70 4.73
C GLY A 42 -24.85 -5.20 4.92
N GLU A 43 -25.86 -5.74 4.23
CA GLU A 43 -26.26 -7.14 4.30
C GLU A 43 -25.16 -8.07 3.74
N ALA A 44 -24.53 -7.67 2.64
CA ALA A 44 -23.47 -8.46 2.02
C ALA A 44 -22.30 -8.69 3.00
N LEU A 45 -21.80 -7.64 3.63
CA LEU A 45 -20.71 -7.73 4.61
C LEU A 45 -21.10 -8.62 5.79
N SER A 46 -22.29 -8.40 6.37
CA SER A 46 -22.76 -9.17 7.52
C SER A 46 -22.87 -10.67 7.21
N THR A 47 -23.38 -11.00 6.04
CA THR A 47 -23.53 -12.39 5.59
C THR A 47 -22.17 -13.05 5.35
N LEU A 48 -21.23 -12.36 4.71
CA LEU A 48 -19.87 -12.86 4.48
C LEU A 48 -19.12 -13.12 5.81
N VAL A 49 -19.25 -12.20 6.77
CA VAL A 49 -18.64 -12.33 8.10
C VAL A 49 -19.22 -13.54 8.86
N VAL A 50 -20.55 -13.70 8.88
CA VAL A 50 -21.20 -14.83 9.56
C VAL A 50 -20.77 -16.17 8.95
N ASN A 51 -20.73 -16.29 7.62
CA ASN A 51 -20.29 -17.50 6.95
C ASN A 51 -18.80 -17.82 7.21
N LYS A 52 -17.95 -16.80 7.24
CA LYS A 52 -16.53 -16.94 7.60
C LYS A 52 -16.37 -17.43 9.04
N LEU A 53 -17.12 -16.86 10.01
CA LEU A 53 -17.06 -17.28 11.42
C LEU A 53 -17.56 -18.71 11.63
N ARG A 54 -18.55 -19.13 10.85
CA ARG A 54 -19.05 -20.53 10.85
C ARG A 54 -18.10 -21.51 10.18
N GLY A 55 -17.06 -21.03 9.50
CA GLY A 55 -16.14 -21.86 8.76
C GLY A 55 -16.71 -22.46 7.47
N THR A 56 -17.92 -22.07 7.07
CA THR A 56 -18.59 -22.59 5.88
C THR A 56 -17.92 -22.12 4.60
N PHE A 57 -17.37 -20.89 4.62
CA PHE A 57 -16.79 -20.25 3.46
C PHE A 57 -15.61 -19.35 3.85
N GLN A 58 -14.51 -19.52 3.15
CA GLN A 58 -13.33 -18.67 3.35
C GLN A 58 -13.33 -17.51 2.34
N CYS A 59 -13.71 -16.34 2.81
CA CYS A 59 -13.66 -15.11 2.03
C CYS A 59 -12.99 -13.96 2.77
N VAL A 60 -12.46 -13.02 1.99
CA VAL A 60 -11.94 -11.73 2.46
C VAL A 60 -12.36 -10.66 1.46
N ALA A 61 -12.91 -9.56 1.98
CA ALA A 61 -13.21 -8.37 1.21
C ALA A 61 -12.14 -7.29 1.45
N VAL A 62 -11.71 -6.64 0.38
CA VAL A 62 -10.69 -5.59 0.36
C VAL A 62 -11.22 -4.43 -0.45
N LYS A 63 -10.98 -3.22 0.00
CA LYS A 63 -11.30 -2.02 -0.79
C LYS A 63 -10.37 -1.88 -1.99
N ALA A 64 -10.96 -1.53 -3.12
CA ALA A 64 -10.24 -1.23 -4.34
C ALA A 64 -9.27 -0.05 -4.11
N PRO A 65 -8.03 -0.14 -4.61
CA PRO A 65 -7.04 0.91 -4.42
C PRO A 65 -7.35 2.14 -5.26
N GLY A 66 -7.07 3.32 -4.72
CA GLY A 66 -7.23 4.60 -5.42
C GLY A 66 -8.68 5.10 -5.52
N PHE A 67 -8.87 6.15 -6.31
CA PHE A 67 -10.17 6.81 -6.52
C PHE A 67 -10.36 7.20 -7.99
N GLY A 68 -11.61 7.26 -8.44
CA GLY A 68 -11.97 7.69 -9.80
C GLY A 68 -11.28 6.87 -10.89
N ASP A 69 -10.81 7.53 -11.95
CA ASP A 69 -10.17 6.86 -13.09
C ASP A 69 -8.88 6.12 -12.72
N LYS A 70 -8.15 6.60 -11.71
CA LYS A 70 -6.96 5.92 -11.18
C LYS A 70 -7.31 4.56 -10.60
N ARG A 71 -8.44 4.44 -9.90
CA ARG A 71 -8.95 3.17 -9.39
C ARG A 71 -9.20 2.18 -10.52
N LYS A 72 -9.88 2.62 -11.58
CA LYS A 72 -10.18 1.77 -12.75
C LYS A 72 -8.89 1.23 -13.38
N GLU A 73 -7.90 2.08 -13.53
CA GLU A 73 -6.60 1.68 -14.08
C GLU A 73 -5.84 0.70 -13.17
N MET A 74 -5.88 0.90 -11.85
CA MET A 74 -5.29 -0.05 -10.90
C MET A 74 -6.03 -1.39 -10.86
N LEU A 75 -7.37 -1.39 -10.97
CA LEU A 75 -8.15 -2.61 -11.08
C LEU A 75 -7.84 -3.38 -12.36
N LYS A 76 -7.63 -2.68 -13.49
CA LYS A 76 -7.17 -3.30 -14.74
C LYS A 76 -5.79 -3.94 -14.58
N ASP A 77 -4.86 -3.28 -13.88
CA ASP A 77 -3.53 -3.83 -13.61
C ASP A 77 -3.63 -5.12 -12.79
N ILE A 78 -4.50 -5.14 -11.76
CA ILE A 78 -4.75 -6.33 -10.95
C ILE A 78 -5.40 -7.44 -11.78
N ALA A 79 -6.37 -7.11 -12.64
CA ALA A 79 -7.04 -8.07 -13.51
C ALA A 79 -6.05 -8.75 -14.47
N ILE A 80 -5.22 -7.98 -15.14
CA ILE A 80 -4.17 -8.49 -16.04
C ILE A 80 -3.18 -9.37 -15.27
N LEU A 81 -2.73 -8.93 -14.07
CA LEU A 81 -1.80 -9.71 -13.25
C LEU A 81 -2.39 -11.07 -12.83
N THR A 82 -3.67 -11.12 -12.55
CA THR A 82 -4.34 -12.31 -12.01
C THR A 82 -5.08 -13.14 -13.06
N GLY A 83 -5.14 -12.65 -14.32
CA GLY A 83 -5.83 -13.31 -15.43
C GLY A 83 -7.34 -13.27 -15.31
N GLY A 84 -7.89 -12.28 -14.59
CA GLY A 84 -9.33 -12.06 -14.47
C GLY A 84 -9.81 -10.83 -15.24
N TYR A 85 -11.07 -10.49 -15.03
CA TYR A 85 -11.70 -9.31 -15.62
C TYR A 85 -12.15 -8.35 -14.54
N VAL A 86 -12.15 -7.05 -14.87
CA VAL A 86 -12.82 -6.06 -14.04
C VAL A 86 -14.31 -6.12 -14.32
N ILE A 87 -15.10 -6.51 -13.34
CA ILE A 87 -16.55 -6.57 -13.44
C ILE A 87 -17.11 -5.16 -13.23
N SER A 88 -17.52 -4.52 -14.32
CA SER A 88 -18.00 -3.15 -14.35
C SER A 88 -19.08 -2.97 -15.40
N GLU A 89 -20.07 -2.12 -15.12
CA GLU A 89 -21.11 -1.77 -16.11
C GLU A 89 -20.53 -1.12 -17.37
N GLU A 90 -19.45 -0.37 -17.24
CA GLU A 90 -18.80 0.28 -18.38
C GLU A 90 -18.27 -0.73 -19.42
N VAL A 91 -17.93 -1.94 -18.96
CA VAL A 91 -17.46 -3.05 -19.82
C VAL A 91 -18.60 -3.98 -20.19
N GLY A 92 -19.81 -3.70 -19.71
CA GLY A 92 -20.99 -4.52 -19.98
C GLY A 92 -21.04 -5.82 -19.17
N LEU A 93 -20.28 -5.92 -18.07
CA LEU A 93 -20.27 -7.07 -17.17
C LEU A 93 -21.08 -6.77 -15.91
N ASP A 94 -22.05 -7.65 -15.62
CA ASP A 94 -22.82 -7.58 -14.37
C ASP A 94 -22.27 -8.57 -13.34
N ILE A 95 -22.20 -8.12 -12.09
CA ILE A 95 -21.80 -8.94 -10.95
C ILE A 95 -22.69 -10.19 -10.79
N LYS A 96 -23.98 -10.08 -11.09
CA LYS A 96 -24.96 -11.18 -11.00
C LYS A 96 -24.72 -12.30 -12.00
N GLU A 97 -24.18 -11.95 -13.15
CA GLU A 97 -23.89 -12.87 -14.25
C GLU A 97 -22.42 -13.32 -14.27
N THR A 98 -21.65 -12.93 -13.26
CA THR A 98 -20.21 -13.26 -13.19
C THR A 98 -20.00 -14.76 -13.01
N THR A 99 -19.17 -15.33 -13.88
CA THR A 99 -18.75 -16.72 -13.85
C THR A 99 -17.35 -16.90 -13.29
N LEU A 100 -16.99 -18.13 -12.91
CA LEU A 100 -15.66 -18.42 -12.35
C LEU A 100 -14.51 -18.11 -13.32
N ASP A 101 -14.73 -18.21 -14.62
CA ASP A 101 -13.73 -17.95 -15.66
C ASP A 101 -13.37 -16.47 -15.77
N GLN A 102 -14.21 -15.60 -15.26
CA GLN A 102 -13.98 -14.16 -15.23
C GLN A 102 -13.21 -13.71 -13.99
N LEU A 103 -13.03 -14.60 -13.02
CA LEU A 103 -12.31 -14.30 -11.78
C LEU A 103 -10.80 -14.41 -11.98
N GLY A 104 -10.08 -13.49 -11.38
CA GLY A 104 -8.63 -13.59 -11.27
C GLY A 104 -8.20 -14.74 -10.35
N ARG A 105 -6.96 -15.18 -10.52
CA ARG A 105 -6.32 -16.22 -9.70
C ARG A 105 -4.91 -15.82 -9.31
N ALA A 106 -4.46 -16.27 -8.17
CA ALA A 106 -3.08 -16.13 -7.72
C ALA A 106 -2.67 -17.32 -6.88
N ARG A 107 -1.36 -17.58 -6.78
CA ARG A 107 -0.86 -18.63 -5.88
C ARG A 107 -1.17 -18.31 -4.42
N GLN A 108 -0.97 -17.06 -4.01
CA GLN A 108 -1.26 -16.64 -2.64
C GLN A 108 -1.70 -15.17 -2.59
N VAL A 109 -2.67 -14.87 -1.71
CA VAL A 109 -3.03 -13.49 -1.36
C VAL A 109 -2.90 -13.32 0.15
N LYS A 110 -2.08 -12.35 0.58
CA LYS A 110 -1.91 -11.94 1.97
C LYS A 110 -2.64 -10.61 2.19
N VAL A 111 -3.66 -10.61 3.03
CA VAL A 111 -4.41 -9.39 3.39
C VAL A 111 -4.04 -8.99 4.80
N GLN A 112 -3.54 -7.78 4.96
CA GLN A 112 -3.21 -7.13 6.22
C GLN A 112 -4.08 -5.89 6.39
N LYS A 113 -3.96 -5.23 7.52
CA LYS A 113 -4.76 -4.03 7.82
C LYS A 113 -4.47 -2.89 6.82
N GLU A 114 -3.22 -2.67 6.50
CA GLU A 114 -2.76 -1.55 5.65
C GLU A 114 -2.51 -1.98 4.20
N ASN A 115 -2.18 -3.26 3.97
CA ASN A 115 -1.71 -3.74 2.67
C ASN A 115 -2.34 -5.05 2.26
N THR A 116 -2.56 -5.20 0.96
CA THR A 116 -2.91 -6.47 0.33
C THR A 116 -1.82 -6.85 -0.67
N ILE A 117 -1.26 -8.04 -0.52
CA ILE A 117 -0.16 -8.54 -1.35
C ILE A 117 -0.67 -9.71 -2.17
N ILE A 118 -0.60 -9.60 -3.48
CA ILE A 118 -0.91 -10.67 -4.44
C ILE A 118 0.42 -11.26 -4.90
N ILE A 119 0.59 -12.55 -4.70
CA ILE A 119 1.83 -13.27 -4.99
C ILE A 119 1.56 -14.28 -6.10
N ASP A 120 2.38 -14.21 -7.16
CA ASP A 120 2.30 -15.05 -8.34
C ASP A 120 0.87 -15.09 -8.91
N GLY A 121 0.44 -13.96 -9.44
CA GLY A 121 -0.80 -13.87 -10.23
C GLY A 121 -0.72 -14.80 -11.45
N MET A 122 -1.83 -15.44 -11.77
CA MET A 122 -1.93 -16.42 -12.86
C MET A 122 -2.36 -15.79 -14.18
N GLY A 123 -2.04 -14.50 -14.40
CA GLY A 123 -2.29 -13.81 -15.65
C GLY A 123 -1.38 -14.24 -16.79
N ASN A 124 -1.75 -13.86 -18.01
CA ASN A 124 -0.95 -14.12 -19.20
C ASN A 124 0.29 -13.22 -19.20
N LEU A 125 1.47 -13.81 -19.30
CA LEU A 125 2.76 -13.10 -19.29
C LEU A 125 2.88 -12.09 -20.44
N ASP A 126 2.35 -12.40 -21.62
CA ASP A 126 2.41 -11.49 -22.77
C ASP A 126 1.55 -10.25 -22.53
N GLU A 127 0.36 -10.41 -21.94
CA GLU A 127 -0.51 -9.29 -21.56
C GLU A 127 0.10 -8.43 -20.46
N ILE A 128 0.75 -9.05 -19.48
CA ILE A 128 1.49 -8.34 -18.42
C ILE A 128 2.62 -7.53 -19.04
N GLN A 129 3.42 -8.10 -19.94
CA GLN A 129 4.50 -7.40 -20.63
C GLN A 129 4.00 -6.27 -21.52
N ALA A 130 2.89 -6.49 -22.25
CA ALA A 130 2.26 -5.44 -23.02
C ALA A 130 1.80 -4.27 -22.13
N ARG A 131 1.22 -4.57 -20.95
CA ARG A 131 0.81 -3.55 -19.98
C ARG A 131 1.99 -2.78 -19.42
N ILE A 132 3.08 -3.45 -19.09
CA ILE A 132 4.33 -2.84 -18.66
C ILE A 132 4.86 -1.88 -19.74
N GLY A 133 4.83 -2.30 -21.01
CA GLY A 133 5.20 -1.46 -22.14
C GLY A 133 4.35 -0.19 -22.27
N GLN A 134 3.02 -0.33 -22.13
CA GLN A 134 2.10 0.81 -22.12
C GLN A 134 2.42 1.81 -20.99
N LEU A 135 2.65 1.32 -19.77
CA LEU A 135 2.99 2.16 -18.62
C LEU A 135 4.32 2.90 -18.82
N ARG A 136 5.33 2.25 -19.41
CA ARG A 136 6.60 2.90 -19.75
C ARG A 136 6.41 4.03 -20.75
N THR A 137 5.64 3.79 -21.79
CA THR A 137 5.33 4.82 -22.82
C THR A 137 4.56 6.00 -22.19
N GLN A 138 3.62 5.74 -21.29
CA GLN A 138 2.91 6.79 -20.56
C GLN A 138 3.83 7.59 -19.64
N LEU A 139 4.76 6.92 -18.97
CA LEU A 139 5.77 7.54 -18.11
C LEU A 139 6.69 8.49 -18.89
N GLU A 140 7.11 8.09 -20.08
CA GLU A 140 7.98 8.89 -20.95
C GLU A 140 7.27 10.11 -21.53
N ASN A 141 5.98 9.98 -21.83
CA ASN A 141 5.19 11.03 -22.49
C ASN A 141 4.56 12.04 -21.52
N THR A 142 4.51 11.75 -20.23
CA THR A 142 3.90 12.67 -19.26
C THR A 142 4.87 13.75 -18.81
N THR A 143 4.36 14.97 -18.70
CA THR A 143 5.10 16.16 -18.17
C THR A 143 4.80 16.41 -16.71
N SER A 144 3.76 15.77 -16.16
CA SER A 144 3.34 15.93 -14.76
C SER A 144 4.21 15.06 -13.85
N GLU A 145 4.94 15.66 -12.93
CA GLU A 145 5.75 14.92 -11.94
C GLU A 145 4.89 14.00 -11.07
N PHE A 146 3.68 14.45 -10.71
CA PHE A 146 2.73 13.63 -9.95
C PHE A 146 2.29 12.37 -10.73
N ASP A 147 2.03 12.50 -12.03
CA ASP A 147 1.64 11.35 -12.86
C ASP A 147 2.83 10.43 -13.12
N LYS A 148 4.03 10.97 -13.27
CA LYS A 148 5.27 10.18 -13.36
C LYS A 148 5.43 9.28 -12.13
N GLU A 149 5.32 9.83 -10.94
CA GLU A 149 5.40 9.06 -9.69
C GLU A 149 4.37 7.92 -9.67
N LYS A 150 3.13 8.20 -10.08
CA LYS A 150 2.07 7.18 -10.11
C LYS A 150 2.29 6.10 -11.16
N TYR A 151 2.81 6.45 -12.35
CA TYR A 151 3.19 5.45 -13.35
C TYR A 151 4.38 4.61 -12.87
N GLN A 152 5.37 5.21 -12.21
CA GLN A 152 6.49 4.48 -11.62
C GLN A 152 6.03 3.50 -10.54
N GLU A 153 5.12 3.93 -9.64
CA GLU A 153 4.54 3.07 -8.60
C GLU A 153 3.82 1.85 -9.21
N ARG A 154 2.98 2.07 -10.23
CA ARG A 154 2.27 0.99 -10.93
C ARG A 154 3.22 0.06 -11.66
N LEU A 155 4.20 0.62 -12.34
CA LEU A 155 5.24 -0.14 -13.05
C LEU A 155 6.04 -1.02 -12.08
N ALA A 156 6.43 -0.49 -10.93
CA ALA A 156 7.14 -1.24 -9.91
C ALA A 156 6.32 -2.41 -9.37
N LYS A 157 5.00 -2.23 -9.18
CA LYS A 157 4.10 -3.29 -8.73
C LYS A 157 3.92 -4.41 -9.75
N LEU A 158 3.88 -4.08 -11.04
CA LEU A 158 3.71 -5.07 -12.11
C LEU A 158 5.01 -5.75 -12.53
N ALA A 159 6.12 -4.99 -12.60
CA ALA A 159 7.39 -5.47 -13.12
C ALA A 159 8.33 -6.00 -12.04
N GLY A 160 8.19 -5.54 -10.80
CA GLY A 160 9.15 -5.79 -9.73
C GLY A 160 9.00 -7.13 -9.00
N GLY A 161 7.87 -7.79 -9.13
CA GLY A 161 7.56 -9.00 -8.36
C GLY A 161 7.46 -8.72 -6.84
N VAL A 162 7.24 -9.78 -6.07
CA VAL A 162 7.14 -9.73 -4.61
C VAL A 162 8.19 -10.64 -3.99
N ALA A 163 9.12 -10.07 -3.23
CA ALA A 163 10.04 -10.85 -2.41
C ALA A 163 9.36 -11.24 -1.09
N VAL A 164 9.37 -12.52 -0.75
CA VAL A 164 8.84 -13.04 0.51
C VAL A 164 9.99 -13.45 1.40
N VAL A 165 10.12 -12.79 2.55
CA VAL A 165 11.10 -13.16 3.58
C VAL A 165 10.38 -13.97 4.65
N GLU A 166 10.73 -15.23 4.76
CA GLU A 166 10.20 -16.12 5.81
C GLU A 166 11.06 -16.00 7.07
N VAL A 167 10.41 -15.73 8.20
CA VAL A 167 11.08 -15.53 9.49
C VAL A 167 10.67 -16.64 10.43
N GLY A 168 11.66 -17.33 10.98
CA GLY A 168 11.47 -18.40 11.98
C GLY A 168 12.28 -18.15 13.25
N ALA A 169 11.81 -18.66 14.38
CA ALA A 169 12.52 -18.69 15.65
C ALA A 169 12.03 -19.86 16.50
N ALA A 170 12.75 -20.13 17.60
CA ALA A 170 12.41 -21.21 18.52
C ALA A 170 11.14 -20.91 19.34
N THR A 171 10.83 -19.62 19.58
CA THR A 171 9.64 -19.19 20.32
C THR A 171 8.85 -18.15 19.52
N GLU A 172 7.54 -18.05 19.83
CA GLU A 172 6.67 -17.07 19.20
C GLU A 172 7.10 -15.62 19.50
N ILE A 173 7.59 -15.37 20.70
CA ILE A 173 8.06 -14.04 21.14
C ILE A 173 9.29 -13.64 20.31
N GLU A 174 10.26 -14.52 20.22
CA GLU A 174 11.48 -14.30 19.42
C GLU A 174 11.17 -14.13 17.93
N MET A 175 10.22 -14.90 17.40
CA MET A 175 9.77 -14.76 16.02
C MET A 175 9.15 -13.38 15.76
N LYS A 176 8.30 -12.89 16.68
CA LYS A 176 7.71 -11.56 16.59
C LYS A 176 8.77 -10.46 16.65
N GLU A 177 9.74 -10.58 17.54
CA GLU A 177 10.85 -9.63 17.65
C GLU A 177 11.69 -9.57 16.37
N LYS A 178 12.08 -10.71 15.82
CA LYS A 178 12.81 -10.78 14.54
C LYS A 178 12.01 -10.19 13.38
N LYS A 179 10.70 -10.47 13.35
CA LYS A 179 9.81 -9.92 12.33
C LYS A 179 9.76 -8.40 12.40
N LEU A 180 9.56 -7.82 13.59
CA LEU A 180 9.53 -6.37 13.80
C LEU A 180 10.85 -5.71 13.39
N ARG A 181 12.01 -6.31 13.72
CA ARG A 181 13.32 -5.80 13.28
C ARG A 181 13.48 -5.79 11.76
N ILE A 182 12.98 -6.82 11.07
CA ILE A 182 13.04 -6.87 9.61
C ILE A 182 12.09 -5.84 9.00
N GLU A 183 10.89 -5.69 9.55
CA GLU A 183 9.93 -4.68 9.10
C GLU A 183 10.48 -3.26 9.27
N ASP A 184 11.14 -2.97 10.38
CA ASP A 184 11.79 -1.69 10.65
C ASP A 184 12.96 -1.42 9.69
N ALA A 185 13.84 -2.40 9.51
CA ALA A 185 14.94 -2.30 8.55
C ALA A 185 14.44 -2.09 7.11
N LEU A 186 13.33 -2.73 6.73
CA LEU A 186 12.73 -2.57 5.42
C LEU A 186 12.14 -1.17 5.23
N ALA A 187 11.45 -0.65 6.24
CA ALA A 187 10.89 0.71 6.23
C ALA A 187 12.02 1.76 6.10
N ALA A 188 13.09 1.61 6.88
CA ALA A 188 14.27 2.45 6.81
C ALA A 188 14.94 2.41 5.43
N THR A 189 15.08 1.21 4.85
CA THR A 189 15.68 1.04 3.53
C THR A 189 14.84 1.70 2.43
N ARG A 190 13.51 1.59 2.49
CA ARG A 190 12.61 2.27 1.55
C ARG A 190 12.76 3.78 1.63
N ALA A 191 12.68 4.34 2.84
CA ALA A 191 12.88 5.77 3.04
C ALA A 191 14.25 6.25 2.50
N ALA A 192 15.32 5.48 2.73
CA ALA A 192 16.64 5.80 2.23
C ALA A 192 16.73 5.79 0.69
N VAL A 193 15.99 4.89 0.02
CA VAL A 193 15.94 4.84 -1.45
C VAL A 193 15.10 5.97 -2.04
N GLU A 194 13.99 6.33 -1.39
CA GLU A 194 13.06 7.34 -1.86
C GLU A 194 13.56 8.76 -1.60
N GLU A 195 14.11 9.03 -0.41
CA GLU A 195 14.44 10.38 0.07
C GLU A 195 15.96 10.61 0.27
N GLY A 196 16.77 9.56 0.17
CA GLY A 196 18.20 9.62 0.43
C GLY A 196 18.54 9.40 1.90
N ILE A 197 19.82 9.66 2.24
CA ILE A 197 20.36 9.43 3.58
C ILE A 197 21.04 10.67 4.14
N VAL A 198 20.98 10.80 5.46
CA VAL A 198 21.70 11.83 6.22
C VAL A 198 22.46 11.17 7.38
N PRO A 199 23.50 11.82 7.94
CA PRO A 199 24.20 11.31 9.11
C PRO A 199 23.25 11.07 10.28
N GLY A 200 23.24 9.85 10.81
CA GLY A 200 22.37 9.46 11.92
C GLY A 200 22.84 9.98 13.29
N GLY A 201 22.14 9.54 14.35
CA GLY A 201 22.51 9.85 15.73
C GLY A 201 22.38 11.32 16.13
N GLY A 202 21.58 12.11 15.41
CA GLY A 202 21.43 13.54 15.65
C GLY A 202 22.57 14.41 15.06
N ALA A 203 23.56 13.81 14.39
CA ALA A 203 24.67 14.55 13.79
C ALA A 203 24.22 15.57 12.75
N THR A 204 23.19 15.26 11.96
CA THR A 204 22.60 16.17 10.97
C THR A 204 22.11 17.46 11.61
N TYR A 205 21.42 17.39 12.75
CA TYR A 205 20.94 18.57 13.48
C TYR A 205 22.09 19.43 13.98
N ILE A 206 23.17 18.80 14.47
CA ILE A 206 24.39 19.53 14.92
C ILE A 206 25.07 20.22 13.74
N HIS A 207 25.13 19.57 12.56
CA HIS A 207 25.67 20.18 11.35
C HIS A 207 24.80 21.35 10.88
N ALA A 208 23.48 21.20 10.91
CA ALA A 208 22.54 22.23 10.52
C ALA A 208 22.60 23.48 11.44
N LEU A 209 23.05 23.35 12.70
CA LEU A 209 23.23 24.49 13.62
C LEU A 209 24.19 25.56 13.06
N LYS A 210 25.22 25.16 12.33
CA LYS A 210 26.16 26.13 11.72
C LYS A 210 25.47 27.00 10.67
N ASP A 211 24.66 26.38 9.82
CA ASP A 211 23.97 27.08 8.74
C ASP A 211 22.81 27.91 9.29
N LEU A 212 22.14 27.38 10.35
CA LEU A 212 21.12 28.11 11.08
C LEU A 212 21.70 29.36 11.76
N ASN A 213 22.86 29.26 12.43
CA ASN A 213 23.50 30.41 13.04
C ASN A 213 23.90 31.47 12.00
N ARG A 214 24.44 31.04 10.85
CA ARG A 214 24.72 31.96 9.72
C ARG A 214 23.44 32.67 9.21
N PHE A 215 22.36 31.92 9.10
CA PHE A 215 21.06 32.46 8.71
C PHE A 215 20.53 33.47 9.73
N ILE A 216 20.62 33.16 11.02
CA ILE A 216 20.23 34.05 12.12
C ILE A 216 21.07 35.33 12.10
N ASP A 217 22.40 35.23 11.93
CA ASP A 217 23.30 36.38 11.88
C ASP A 217 22.99 37.26 10.66
N SER A 218 22.80 36.68 9.48
CA SER A 218 22.41 37.42 8.27
C SER A 218 21.03 38.08 8.37
N SER A 219 20.11 37.43 9.09
CA SER A 219 18.77 37.95 9.33
C SER A 219 18.79 39.07 10.38
N ARG A 220 19.69 39.02 11.37
CA ARG A 220 19.90 40.09 12.35
C ARG A 220 20.44 41.35 11.69
N GLU A 221 21.36 41.27 10.75
CA GLU A 221 21.84 42.40 9.97
C GLU A 221 20.72 43.06 9.13
N GLN A 222 19.73 42.28 8.68
CA GLN A 222 18.54 42.84 8.03
C GLN A 222 17.48 43.29 9.03
N GLN A 223 17.46 42.77 10.24
CA GLN A 223 16.44 42.92 11.28
C GLN A 223 16.66 44.12 12.23
N ASP A 224 17.77 44.81 12.14
CA ASP A 224 17.90 46.16 12.76
C ASP A 224 16.83 47.17 12.27
N LYS A 225 16.01 46.73 11.31
CA LYS A 225 14.79 47.44 10.85
C LYS A 225 13.46 46.92 11.39
N TYR A 226 13.36 45.67 11.87
CA TYR A 226 12.05 45.06 12.30
C TYR A 226 12.23 44.09 13.46
N THR A 227 12.00 44.60 14.66
CA THR A 227 11.55 43.95 15.92
C THR A 227 12.00 42.54 16.31
N LYS A 228 12.52 42.45 17.53
CA LYS A 228 12.72 41.31 18.43
C LYS A 228 11.76 40.16 18.16
N ASN A 229 12.29 39.01 17.77
CA ASN A 229 11.53 37.77 17.74
C ASN A 229 12.27 36.69 18.52
N ASP A 230 12.19 36.76 19.87
CA ASP A 230 12.61 35.70 20.76
C ASP A 230 11.78 34.41 20.58
N ASP A 231 10.61 34.50 19.90
CA ASP A 231 9.69 33.39 19.68
C ASP A 231 10.23 32.32 18.74
N VAL A 232 10.99 32.68 17.70
CA VAL A 232 11.58 31.71 16.76
C VAL A 232 12.70 30.91 17.42
N LEU A 233 13.52 31.57 18.24
CA LEU A 233 14.57 30.91 19.03
C LEU A 233 13.97 29.95 20.06
N ASN A 234 12.88 30.36 20.73
CA ASN A 234 12.19 29.50 21.70
C ASN A 234 11.48 28.32 21.04
N MET A 235 10.93 28.49 19.83
CA MET A 235 10.38 27.39 19.05
C MET A 235 11.46 26.39 18.64
N PHE A 236 12.65 26.86 18.25
CA PHE A 236 13.77 25.98 17.87
C PHE A 236 14.39 25.27 19.07
N PHE A 237 14.55 25.95 20.20
CA PHE A 237 14.98 25.31 21.44
C PHE A 237 13.93 24.32 21.98
N GLY A 238 12.64 24.55 21.74
CA GLY A 238 11.57 23.61 22.05
C GLY A 238 11.66 22.34 21.20
N LEU A 239 11.96 22.46 19.91
CA LEU A 239 12.16 21.34 19.00
C LEU A 239 13.42 20.52 19.35
N THR A 240 14.56 21.19 19.64
CA THR A 240 15.79 20.50 20.05
C THR A 240 15.65 19.80 21.40
N ASN A 241 14.97 20.39 22.37
CA ASN A 241 14.67 19.76 23.65
C ASN A 241 13.72 18.57 23.52
N ASN A 242 12.72 18.62 22.65
CA ASN A 242 11.84 17.48 22.38
C ASN A 242 12.59 16.32 21.71
N VAL A 243 13.52 16.60 20.80
CA VAL A 243 14.40 15.59 20.19
C VAL A 243 15.35 14.97 21.24
N TYR A 244 15.84 15.77 22.19
CA TYR A 244 16.70 15.28 23.29
C TYR A 244 15.92 14.43 24.30
N MET A 245 14.66 14.79 24.61
CA MET A 245 13.79 14.03 25.51
C MET A 245 13.30 12.72 24.89
N SER A 246 13.04 12.68 23.59
CA SER A 246 12.70 11.42 22.90
C SER A 246 13.85 10.42 22.89
N ARG A 247 15.10 10.90 22.93
CA ARG A 247 16.29 10.06 23.02
C ARG A 247 16.48 9.38 24.39
N GLN A 248 15.92 9.94 25.45
CA GLN A 248 15.98 9.33 26.81
C GLN A 248 14.91 8.26 27.04
N VAL A 249 13.84 8.24 26.22
CA VAL A 249 12.71 7.32 26.41
C VAL A 249 12.80 6.06 25.56
N ASN A 250 13.49 6.12 24.41
CA ASN A 250 13.68 4.95 23.54
C ASN A 250 15.07 4.97 22.91
N ASN A 251 15.92 4.05 23.32
CA ASN A 251 17.27 3.87 22.74
C ASN A 251 17.30 3.43 21.28
N ASP A 252 16.14 3.27 20.62
CA ASP A 252 16.00 2.67 19.29
C ASP A 252 15.16 3.52 18.31
N ILE A 253 15.00 4.83 18.54
CA ILE A 253 14.33 5.69 17.56
C ILE A 253 15.36 6.22 16.57
N TYR A 254 15.44 5.57 15.42
CA TYR A 254 16.06 6.13 14.22
C TYR A 254 15.07 7.10 13.58
N LEU A 255 15.33 8.40 13.71
CA LEU A 255 14.61 9.41 12.92
C LEU A 255 15.21 9.38 11.52
N TYR A 256 14.47 8.84 10.58
CA TYR A 256 14.71 8.97 9.15
C TYR A 256 13.81 10.10 8.63
N TYR A 257 14.39 11.06 7.96
CA TYR A 257 13.74 12.02 7.11
C TYR A 257 14.01 11.65 5.66
#